data_a87b725a5aec0a9d44ba9094b56bd71e
#
_entry.id   a87b725a5aec0a9d44ba9094b56bd71e
#
_cell.length_a   1.000
_cell.length_b   1.000
_cell.length_c   1.000
_cell.angle_alpha   90.00
_cell.angle_beta   90.00
_cell.angle_gamma   90.00
#
_symmetry.space_group_name_H-M   'P 1'
#
loop_
_entity.id
_entity.type
_entity.pdbx_description
1 polymer ?
#
loop_
_entity_poly.entity_id
_entity_poly.type
_entity_poly.pdbx_seq_one_letter_code
_entity_poly.pdbx_strand_id
1 'polypeptide(L)'
;GWRGFYAWLGREGLITANPAQDVHAPKAAKPLPKALSVDDAVQLASYQNAAADAWLEARDAAIVELLYGGGLRVGELAGLDVQASTQARGWLDLDAGEAHVLGKGSKRRSVPIGAKAVCAVAAWLAIRGQRLCAPQAALFTGRHGTRLSAPAIWQRLQRRSQLAGLPTPVHPHMLRHSFASHLLQSSGDLRAVQELLGHANITTTQVYTRLDFQHLAKAYDAAHPRARRKPSGPK
;
A
#
# COMPACT_ATOMS: atom_id res chain seq x y z
N GLY A 1 -21.16 -21.90 17.92
CA GLY A 1 -20.51 -22.18 19.22
C GLY A 1 -21.49 -22.20 20.37
N TRP A 2 -21.03 -22.52 21.57
CA TRP A 2 -21.85 -22.70 22.79
C TRP A 2 -22.82 -21.57 23.08
N ARG A 3 -22.46 -20.31 22.84
CA ARG A 3 -23.38 -19.17 23.01
C ARG A 3 -24.65 -19.29 22.17
N GLY A 4 -24.52 -19.70 20.92
CA GLY A 4 -25.66 -19.89 20.02
C GLY A 4 -26.55 -21.06 20.47
N PHE A 5 -25.96 -22.13 20.98
CA PHE A 5 -26.69 -23.28 21.51
C PHE A 5 -27.51 -22.89 22.74
N TYR A 6 -26.89 -22.23 23.71
CA TYR A 6 -27.62 -21.79 24.91
C TYR A 6 -28.66 -20.67 24.62
N ALA A 7 -28.41 -19.82 23.62
CA ALA A 7 -29.40 -18.84 23.17
C ALA A 7 -30.62 -19.52 22.51
N TRP A 8 -30.42 -20.67 21.84
CA TRP A 8 -31.51 -21.47 21.31
C TRP A 8 -32.28 -22.15 22.45
N LEU A 9 -31.60 -22.78 23.42
CA LEU A 9 -32.25 -23.36 24.61
C LEU A 9 -33.11 -22.34 25.38
N GLY A 10 -32.65 -21.08 25.49
CA GLY A 10 -33.45 -20.03 26.11
C GLY A 10 -34.70 -19.66 25.32
N ARG A 11 -34.64 -19.69 23.99
CA ARG A 11 -35.81 -19.46 23.14
C ARG A 11 -36.83 -20.59 23.23
N GLU A 12 -36.37 -21.84 23.42
CA GLU A 12 -37.25 -22.99 23.66
C GLU A 12 -37.76 -23.09 25.09
N GLY A 13 -37.42 -22.11 25.97
CA GLY A 13 -37.86 -22.08 27.35
C GLY A 13 -37.21 -23.13 28.24
N LEU A 14 -36.17 -23.81 27.79
CA LEU A 14 -35.50 -24.91 28.51
C LEU A 14 -34.51 -24.41 29.56
N ILE A 15 -34.07 -23.15 29.46
CA ILE A 15 -33.22 -22.47 30.46
C ILE A 15 -33.64 -21.03 30.63
N THR A 16 -33.45 -20.49 31.83
CA THR A 16 -33.80 -19.10 32.18
C THR A 16 -32.68 -18.10 31.87
N ALA A 17 -31.42 -18.56 31.80
CA ALA A 17 -30.27 -17.71 31.52
C ALA A 17 -29.24 -18.47 30.68
N ASN A 18 -28.49 -17.73 29.85
CA ASN A 18 -27.43 -18.30 29.01
C ASN A 18 -26.10 -18.35 29.81
N PRO A 19 -25.66 -19.53 30.30
CA PRO A 19 -24.44 -19.62 31.10
C PRO A 19 -23.15 -19.28 30.36
N ALA A 20 -23.20 -19.19 29.03
CA ALA A 20 -22.07 -18.84 28.20
C ALA A 20 -22.10 -17.38 27.70
N GLN A 21 -23.03 -16.54 28.24
CA GLN A 21 -23.21 -15.18 27.74
C GLN A 21 -21.94 -14.32 27.92
N ASP A 22 -21.30 -14.45 29.07
CA ASP A 22 -20.11 -13.67 29.44
C ASP A 22 -18.79 -14.38 29.14
N VAL A 23 -18.84 -15.61 28.60
CA VAL A 23 -17.65 -16.33 28.20
C VAL A 23 -17.12 -15.75 26.89
N HIS A 24 -16.02 -15.02 26.94
CA HIS A 24 -15.33 -14.50 25.78
C HIS A 24 -14.24 -15.47 25.35
N ALA A 25 -14.17 -15.76 24.05
CA ALA A 25 -13.03 -16.51 23.53
C ALA A 25 -11.73 -15.74 23.84
N PRO A 26 -10.66 -16.45 24.25
CA PRO A 26 -9.36 -15.81 24.40
C PRO A 26 -9.03 -15.03 23.13
N LYS A 27 -8.66 -13.76 23.26
CA LYS A 27 -8.13 -13.00 22.12
C LYS A 27 -6.82 -13.67 21.71
N ALA A 28 -6.84 -14.43 20.61
CA ALA A 28 -5.60 -14.89 20.02
C ALA A 28 -4.70 -13.67 19.80
N ALA A 29 -3.46 -13.72 20.31
CA ALA A 29 -2.47 -12.71 20.00
C ALA A 29 -2.35 -12.66 18.47
N LYS A 30 -2.78 -11.56 17.86
CA LYS A 30 -2.56 -11.36 16.43
C LYS A 30 -1.05 -11.28 16.25
N PRO A 31 -0.41 -12.22 15.55
CA PRO A 31 1.01 -12.09 15.28
C PRO A 31 1.20 -10.74 14.57
N LEU A 32 2.12 -9.93 15.09
CA LEU A 32 2.51 -8.70 14.39
C LEU A 32 2.96 -9.10 12.99
N PRO A 33 2.45 -8.44 11.93
CA PRO A 33 2.90 -8.73 10.59
C PRO A 33 4.42 -8.52 10.55
N LYS A 34 5.16 -9.59 10.28
CA LYS A 34 6.61 -9.48 10.12
C LYS A 34 6.89 -8.61 8.90
N ALA A 35 7.72 -7.58 9.09
CA ALA A 35 8.29 -6.87 7.94
C ALA A 35 9.10 -7.86 7.09
N LEU A 36 9.10 -7.68 5.78
CA LEU A 36 10.04 -8.37 4.91
C LEU A 36 11.45 -7.91 5.24
N SER A 37 12.44 -8.75 4.97
CA SER A 37 13.82 -8.28 4.90
C SER A 37 13.97 -7.24 3.78
N VAL A 38 15.02 -6.43 3.80
CA VAL A 38 15.32 -5.49 2.71
C VAL A 38 15.47 -6.26 1.40
N ASP A 39 16.18 -7.39 1.44
CA ASP A 39 16.45 -8.22 0.27
C ASP A 39 15.16 -8.80 -0.32
N ASP A 40 14.28 -9.38 0.50
CA ASP A 40 12.98 -9.90 0.04
C ASP A 40 12.10 -8.80 -0.56
N ALA A 41 12.07 -7.63 0.06
CA ALA A 41 11.29 -6.50 -0.43
C ALA A 41 11.83 -5.96 -1.76
N VAL A 42 13.15 -5.86 -1.90
CA VAL A 42 13.82 -5.48 -3.15
C VAL A 42 13.66 -6.55 -4.21
N GLN A 43 13.77 -7.84 -3.86
CA GLN A 43 13.51 -8.96 -4.76
C GLN A 43 12.09 -8.89 -5.34
N LEU A 44 11.07 -8.71 -4.49
CA LEU A 44 9.69 -8.57 -4.94
C LEU A 44 9.48 -7.36 -5.86
N ALA A 45 10.07 -6.22 -5.52
CA ALA A 45 9.94 -4.99 -6.29
C ALA A 45 10.69 -5.05 -7.62
N SER A 46 11.80 -5.77 -7.66
CA SER A 46 12.63 -5.93 -8.87
C SER A 46 12.23 -7.15 -9.72
N TYR A 47 11.34 -8.00 -9.22
CA TYR A 47 10.88 -9.18 -9.94
C TYR A 47 10.23 -8.80 -11.27
N GLN A 48 10.61 -9.50 -12.32
CA GLN A 48 10.05 -9.39 -13.67
C GLN A 48 9.73 -10.78 -14.19
N ASN A 49 8.53 -10.95 -14.71
CA ASN A 49 8.12 -12.19 -15.35
C ASN A 49 8.03 -11.99 -16.87
N ALA A 50 9.10 -12.35 -17.59
CA ALA A 50 9.16 -12.21 -19.04
C ALA A 50 8.09 -13.06 -19.80
N ALA A 51 7.59 -14.13 -19.17
CA ALA A 51 6.55 -14.98 -19.75
C ALA A 51 5.13 -14.48 -19.42
N ALA A 52 4.99 -13.44 -18.57
CA ALA A 52 3.69 -12.88 -18.23
C ALA A 52 3.21 -11.90 -19.31
N ASP A 53 1.91 -11.67 -19.27
CA ASP A 53 1.28 -10.59 -20.01
C ASP A 53 1.89 -9.24 -19.61
N ALA A 54 2.55 -8.55 -20.55
CA ALA A 54 3.27 -7.30 -20.31
C ALA A 54 2.40 -6.22 -19.67
N TRP A 55 1.11 -6.17 -20.02
CA TRP A 55 0.15 -5.25 -19.43
C TRP A 55 -0.08 -5.52 -17.94
N LEU A 56 -0.22 -6.80 -17.55
CA LEU A 56 -0.36 -7.18 -16.15
C LEU A 56 0.94 -6.96 -15.39
N GLU A 57 2.09 -7.25 -15.99
CA GLU A 57 3.39 -7.11 -15.35
C GLU A 57 3.70 -5.65 -15.03
N ALA A 58 3.53 -4.73 -15.98
CA ALA A 58 3.76 -3.31 -15.74
C ALA A 58 2.83 -2.73 -14.68
N ARG A 59 1.55 -3.14 -14.69
CA ARG A 59 0.59 -2.73 -13.67
C ARG A 59 1.02 -3.21 -12.28
N ASP A 60 1.32 -4.49 -12.15
CA ASP A 60 1.62 -5.10 -10.86
C ASP A 60 2.99 -4.63 -10.33
N ALA A 61 3.95 -4.33 -11.20
CA ALA A 61 5.22 -3.69 -10.82
C ALA A 61 4.98 -2.29 -10.24
N ALA A 62 4.16 -1.45 -10.90
CA ALA A 62 3.80 -0.13 -10.40
C ALA A 62 3.07 -0.20 -9.04
N ILE A 63 2.18 -1.19 -8.85
CA ILE A 63 1.50 -1.42 -7.57
C ILE A 63 2.51 -1.73 -6.46
N VAL A 64 3.46 -2.64 -6.70
CA VAL A 64 4.48 -3.01 -5.69
C VAL A 64 5.36 -1.81 -5.33
N GLU A 65 5.83 -1.07 -6.34
CA GLU A 65 6.67 0.11 -6.12
C GLU A 65 5.97 1.20 -5.31
N LEU A 66 4.69 1.45 -5.54
CA LEU A 66 3.93 2.43 -4.77
C LEU A 66 3.63 1.96 -3.33
N LEU A 67 3.39 0.67 -3.13
CA LEU A 67 3.15 0.12 -1.79
C LEU A 67 4.42 0.05 -0.95
N TYR A 68 5.54 -0.37 -1.55
CA TYR A 68 6.82 -0.49 -0.86
C TYR A 68 7.62 0.82 -0.91
N GLY A 69 7.72 1.47 -2.08
CA GLY A 69 8.49 2.70 -2.23
C GLY A 69 7.78 3.94 -1.68
N GLY A 70 6.45 4.00 -1.68
CA GLY A 70 5.67 5.12 -1.14
C GLY A 70 4.96 4.81 0.18
N GLY A 71 4.97 3.55 0.63
CA GLY A 71 4.29 3.14 1.85
C GLY A 71 2.78 3.39 1.86
N LEU A 72 2.13 3.43 0.69
CA LEU A 72 0.70 3.71 0.58
C LEU A 72 -0.16 2.61 1.21
N ARG A 73 -1.31 2.98 1.77
CA ARG A 73 -2.33 1.99 2.15
C ARG A 73 -2.99 1.43 0.89
N VAL A 74 -3.40 0.16 0.92
CA VAL A 74 -4.05 -0.48 -0.23
C VAL A 74 -5.31 0.27 -0.69
N GLY A 75 -6.08 0.84 0.23
CA GLY A 75 -7.25 1.66 -0.10
C GLY A 75 -6.90 3.00 -0.73
N GLU A 76 -5.78 3.62 -0.32
CA GLU A 76 -5.24 4.82 -0.93
C GLU A 76 -4.79 4.54 -2.37
N LEU A 77 -4.02 3.47 -2.56
CA LEU A 77 -3.56 3.03 -3.88
C LEU A 77 -4.72 2.69 -4.82
N ALA A 78 -5.73 1.92 -4.35
CA ALA A 78 -6.92 1.61 -5.13
C ALA A 78 -7.75 2.85 -5.50
N GLY A 79 -7.66 3.91 -4.69
CA GLY A 79 -8.35 5.18 -4.89
C GLY A 79 -7.62 6.17 -5.80
N LEU A 80 -6.42 5.85 -6.30
CA LEU A 80 -5.68 6.75 -7.18
C LEU A 80 -6.35 6.89 -8.55
N ASP A 81 -6.37 8.11 -9.05
CA ASP A 81 -6.78 8.48 -10.39
C ASP A 81 -5.55 8.89 -11.23
N VAL A 82 -5.68 8.85 -12.54
CA VAL A 82 -4.62 9.26 -13.47
C VAL A 82 -4.31 10.75 -13.36
N GLN A 83 -5.36 11.55 -13.13
CA GLN A 83 -5.28 13.01 -13.07
C GLN A 83 -5.93 13.56 -11.81
N ALA A 84 -5.46 14.70 -11.38
CA ALA A 84 -6.11 15.50 -10.34
C ALA A 84 -7.50 15.94 -10.80
N SER A 85 -8.50 15.81 -9.93
CA SER A 85 -9.84 16.36 -10.13
C SER A 85 -10.51 16.63 -8.77
N THR A 86 -11.64 17.31 -8.79
CA THR A 86 -12.45 17.54 -7.59
C THR A 86 -13.04 16.23 -7.04
N GLN A 87 -13.22 15.23 -7.89
CA GLN A 87 -13.75 13.91 -7.54
C GLN A 87 -12.64 12.89 -7.19
N ALA A 88 -11.38 13.20 -7.53
CA ALA A 88 -10.27 12.29 -7.30
C ALA A 88 -10.02 12.09 -5.79
N ARG A 89 -9.98 10.84 -5.36
CA ARG A 89 -9.58 10.47 -3.99
C ARG A 89 -8.07 10.56 -3.79
N GLY A 90 -7.31 10.51 -4.88
CA GLY A 90 -5.88 10.69 -4.91
C GLY A 90 -5.37 10.66 -6.35
N TRP A 91 -4.18 11.15 -6.58
CA TRP A 91 -3.48 11.16 -7.89
C TRP A 91 -1.97 11.17 -7.67
N LEU A 92 -1.23 11.00 -8.74
CA LEU A 92 0.23 11.09 -8.72
C LEU A 92 0.69 12.34 -9.51
N ASP A 93 1.63 13.06 -8.94
CA ASP A 93 2.44 14.04 -9.64
C ASP A 93 3.82 13.40 -9.90
N LEU A 94 4.04 12.91 -11.13
CA LEU A 94 5.26 12.21 -11.47
C LEU A 94 6.45 13.16 -11.65
N ASP A 95 6.21 14.42 -12.00
CA ASP A 95 7.25 15.43 -12.16
C ASP A 95 7.78 15.87 -10.79
N ALA A 96 6.88 16.07 -9.84
CA ALA A 96 7.23 16.37 -8.45
C ALA A 96 7.68 15.12 -7.67
N GLY A 97 7.40 13.92 -8.13
CA GLY A 97 7.64 12.68 -7.40
C GLY A 97 6.75 12.54 -6.16
N GLU A 98 5.47 12.90 -6.28
CA GLU A 98 4.53 12.93 -5.17
C GLU A 98 3.26 12.11 -5.43
N ALA A 99 2.78 11.44 -4.38
CA ALA A 99 1.44 10.85 -4.33
C ALA A 99 0.54 11.69 -3.41
N HIS A 100 -0.53 12.23 -3.96
CA HIS A 100 -1.56 12.95 -3.19
C HIS A 100 -2.67 11.98 -2.84
N VAL A 101 -2.86 11.70 -1.54
CA VAL A 101 -3.82 10.69 -1.08
C VAL A 101 -4.76 11.24 -0.01
N LEU A 102 -5.96 10.65 0.05
CA LEU A 102 -6.95 10.97 1.07
C LEU A 102 -6.78 10.00 2.25
N GLY A 103 -6.31 10.52 3.37
CA GLY A 103 -6.11 9.74 4.60
C GLY A 103 -7.38 9.58 5.43
N LYS A 104 -7.21 9.03 6.64
CA LYS A 104 -8.29 8.90 7.63
C LYS A 104 -8.83 10.29 8.00
N GLY A 105 -10.14 10.44 8.07
CA GLY A 105 -10.82 11.71 8.36
C GLY A 105 -10.83 12.68 7.18
N SER A 106 -10.74 12.18 5.95
CA SER A 106 -10.82 12.97 4.70
C SER A 106 -9.72 14.06 4.58
N LYS A 107 -8.64 13.93 5.34
CA LYS A 107 -7.49 14.85 5.22
C LYS A 107 -6.58 14.40 4.07
N ARG A 108 -6.29 15.33 3.15
CA ARG A 108 -5.32 15.11 2.08
C ARG A 108 -3.90 15.19 2.65
N ARG A 109 -3.01 14.36 2.13
CA ARG A 109 -1.57 14.47 2.38
C ARG A 109 -0.79 14.11 1.12
N SER A 110 0.40 14.69 0.99
CA SER A 110 1.40 14.29 0.00
C SER A 110 2.36 13.27 0.60
N VAL A 111 2.76 12.32 -0.21
CA VAL A 111 3.75 11.30 0.13
C VAL A 111 4.79 11.29 -0.98
N PRO A 112 6.08 11.41 -0.69
CA PRO A 112 7.12 11.29 -1.70
C PRO A 112 7.13 9.86 -2.27
N ILE A 113 7.32 9.74 -3.56
CA ILE A 113 7.52 8.48 -4.26
C ILE A 113 8.88 8.47 -4.94
N GLY A 114 9.63 7.38 -4.75
CA GLY A 114 10.99 7.29 -5.29
C GLY A 114 11.03 7.14 -6.81
N ALA A 115 12.20 7.41 -7.38
CA ALA A 115 12.43 7.36 -8.82
C ALA A 115 12.02 6.00 -9.44
N LYS A 116 12.14 4.90 -8.70
CA LYS A 116 11.70 3.56 -9.15
C LYS A 116 10.19 3.48 -9.31
N ALA A 117 9.43 4.05 -8.37
CA ALA A 117 7.98 4.11 -8.46
C ALA A 117 7.53 5.00 -9.61
N VAL A 118 8.17 6.17 -9.80
CA VAL A 118 7.91 7.07 -10.93
C VAL A 118 8.12 6.34 -12.27
N CYS A 119 9.25 5.66 -12.44
CA CYS A 119 9.55 4.89 -13.66
C CYS A 119 8.52 3.76 -13.89
N ALA A 120 8.16 3.02 -12.85
CA ALA A 120 7.20 1.92 -12.97
C ALA A 120 5.78 2.42 -13.31
N VAL A 121 5.36 3.54 -12.71
CA VAL A 121 4.06 4.16 -13.03
C VAL A 121 4.05 4.72 -14.45
N ALA A 122 5.12 5.37 -14.90
CA ALA A 122 5.24 5.87 -16.27
C ALA A 122 5.15 4.72 -17.29
N ALA A 123 5.85 3.60 -17.06
CA ALA A 123 5.75 2.40 -17.89
C ALA A 123 4.32 1.82 -17.91
N TRP A 124 3.66 1.80 -16.76
CA TRP A 124 2.25 1.40 -16.69
C TRP A 124 1.34 2.33 -17.49
N LEU A 125 1.45 3.62 -17.33
CA LEU A 125 0.63 4.62 -18.03
C LEU A 125 0.76 4.51 -19.55
N ALA A 126 1.96 4.22 -20.07
CA ALA A 126 2.22 4.06 -21.49
C ALA A 126 1.40 2.93 -22.16
N ILE A 127 1.06 1.88 -21.40
CA ILE A 127 0.33 0.73 -21.94
C ILE A 127 -1.06 0.53 -21.33
N ARG A 128 -1.39 1.27 -20.28
CA ARG A 128 -2.68 1.16 -19.57
C ARG A 128 -3.87 1.24 -20.49
N GLY A 129 -3.84 2.15 -21.46
CA GLY A 129 -4.92 2.40 -22.40
C GLY A 129 -5.27 1.21 -23.33
N GLN A 130 -4.36 0.25 -23.52
CA GLN A 130 -4.55 -0.86 -24.47
C GLN A 130 -5.76 -1.74 -24.18
N ARG A 131 -6.28 -1.72 -22.95
CA ARG A 131 -7.43 -2.55 -22.52
C ARG A 131 -8.59 -1.74 -21.98
N LEU A 132 -8.67 -0.47 -22.28
CA LEU A 132 -9.80 0.36 -21.89
C LEU A 132 -10.81 0.44 -23.04
N CYS A 133 -12.02 -0.05 -22.78
CA CYS A 133 -13.14 0.10 -23.72
C CYS A 133 -13.79 1.49 -23.66
N ALA A 134 -13.54 2.25 -22.59
CA ALA A 134 -14.06 3.60 -22.36
C ALA A 134 -13.08 4.40 -21.47
N PRO A 135 -13.14 5.75 -21.49
CA PRO A 135 -12.36 6.58 -20.60
C PRO A 135 -12.56 6.16 -19.13
N GLN A 136 -11.45 5.98 -18.39
CA GLN A 136 -11.46 5.55 -17.00
C GLN A 136 -10.49 6.39 -16.18
N ALA A 137 -11.01 7.08 -15.16
CA ALA A 137 -10.20 7.91 -14.27
C ALA A 137 -9.23 7.08 -13.39
N ALA A 138 -9.60 5.85 -13.01
CA ALA A 138 -8.80 5.02 -12.12
C ALA A 138 -7.40 4.78 -12.66
N LEU A 139 -6.36 5.02 -11.86
CA LEU A 139 -4.98 4.73 -12.22
C LEU A 139 -4.79 3.24 -12.50
N PHE A 140 -5.26 2.38 -11.59
CA PHE A 140 -5.15 0.92 -11.72
C PHE A 140 -6.49 0.30 -12.12
N THR A 141 -6.47 -0.43 -13.23
CA THR A 141 -7.64 -1.09 -13.79
C THR A 141 -7.44 -2.61 -13.86
N GLY A 142 -8.55 -3.34 -13.82
CA GLY A 142 -8.60 -4.76 -14.13
C GLY A 142 -8.66 -5.02 -15.64
N ARG A 143 -8.69 -6.30 -16.03
CA ARG A 143 -8.77 -6.72 -17.44
C ARG A 143 -10.04 -6.22 -18.16
N HIS A 144 -11.09 -5.93 -17.40
CA HIS A 144 -12.36 -5.41 -17.91
C HIS A 144 -12.44 -3.87 -17.89
N GLY A 145 -11.32 -3.17 -17.71
CA GLY A 145 -11.27 -1.72 -17.69
C GLY A 145 -11.82 -1.06 -16.44
N THR A 146 -12.36 -1.80 -15.48
CA THR A 146 -12.88 -1.26 -14.22
C THR A 146 -11.77 -1.02 -13.19
N ARG A 147 -11.99 -0.08 -12.26
CA ARG A 147 -11.06 0.19 -11.14
C ARG A 147 -10.70 -1.08 -10.38
N LEU A 148 -9.42 -1.28 -10.14
CA LEU A 148 -8.92 -2.43 -9.40
C LEU A 148 -9.27 -2.31 -7.92
N SER A 149 -9.90 -3.33 -7.36
CA SER A 149 -10.29 -3.35 -5.95
C SER A 149 -9.14 -3.73 -5.01
N ALA A 150 -9.22 -3.34 -3.74
CA ALA A 150 -8.23 -3.72 -2.74
C ALA A 150 -8.06 -5.26 -2.59
N PRO A 151 -9.14 -6.09 -2.59
CA PRO A 151 -8.99 -7.55 -2.62
C PRO A 151 -8.25 -8.07 -3.85
N ALA A 152 -8.51 -7.49 -5.03
CA ALA A 152 -7.81 -7.88 -6.26
C ALA A 152 -6.31 -7.54 -6.19
N ILE A 153 -5.95 -6.36 -5.65
CA ILE A 153 -4.55 -5.98 -5.41
C ILE A 153 -3.89 -6.99 -4.47
N TRP A 154 -4.59 -7.40 -3.42
CA TRP A 154 -4.11 -8.36 -2.44
C TRP A 154 -3.77 -9.73 -3.08
N GLN A 155 -4.70 -10.27 -3.89
CA GLN A 155 -4.49 -11.51 -4.64
C GLN A 155 -3.32 -11.42 -5.62
N ARG A 156 -3.17 -10.26 -6.30
CA ARG A 156 -2.05 -10.04 -7.23
C ARG A 156 -0.71 -10.02 -6.52
N LEU A 157 -0.62 -9.39 -5.36
CA LEU A 157 0.60 -9.38 -4.54
C LEU A 157 0.98 -10.77 -4.05
N GLN A 158 0.02 -11.55 -3.56
CA GLN A 158 0.26 -12.93 -3.15
C GLN A 158 0.82 -13.77 -4.30
N ARG A 159 0.16 -13.71 -5.47
CA ARG A 159 0.64 -14.44 -6.64
C ARG A 159 2.04 -13.98 -7.07
N ARG A 160 2.30 -12.67 -7.08
CA ARG A 160 3.60 -12.13 -7.45
C ARG A 160 4.69 -12.58 -6.48
N SER A 161 4.44 -12.58 -5.17
CA SER A 161 5.41 -13.04 -4.17
C SER A 161 5.76 -14.52 -4.32
N GLN A 162 4.78 -15.36 -4.65
CA GLN A 162 5.02 -16.78 -4.95
C GLN A 162 5.88 -16.97 -6.20
N LEU A 163 5.57 -16.23 -7.28
CA LEU A 163 6.34 -16.28 -8.53
C LEU A 163 7.75 -15.71 -8.35
N ALA A 164 7.94 -14.75 -7.48
CA ALA A 164 9.24 -14.21 -7.11
C ALA A 164 10.06 -15.12 -6.18
N GLY A 165 9.50 -16.28 -5.76
CA GLY A 165 10.18 -17.24 -4.91
C GLY A 165 10.31 -16.81 -3.44
N LEU A 166 9.46 -15.89 -2.96
CA LEU A 166 9.50 -15.50 -1.56
C LEU A 166 8.92 -16.61 -0.66
N PRO A 167 9.52 -16.82 0.54
CA PRO A 167 9.10 -17.91 1.45
C PRO A 167 7.73 -17.68 2.07
N THR A 168 7.23 -16.43 2.06
CA THR A 168 5.95 -16.08 2.66
C THR A 168 5.10 -15.27 1.68
N PRO A 169 3.79 -15.58 1.54
CA PRO A 169 2.89 -14.77 0.73
C PRO A 169 2.82 -13.33 1.25
N VAL A 170 3.08 -12.37 0.35
CA VAL A 170 3.12 -10.95 0.71
C VAL A 170 1.76 -10.31 0.55
N HIS A 171 1.44 -9.40 1.45
CA HIS A 171 0.21 -8.62 1.41
C HIS A 171 0.50 -7.11 1.64
N PRO A 172 -0.42 -6.20 1.28
CA PRO A 172 -0.17 -4.75 1.29
C PRO A 172 0.33 -4.19 2.64
N HIS A 173 -0.19 -4.69 3.76
CA HIS A 173 0.23 -4.24 5.08
C HIS A 173 1.67 -4.63 5.41
N MET A 174 2.15 -5.78 4.90
CA MET A 174 3.57 -6.17 5.06
C MET A 174 4.47 -5.19 4.33
N LEU A 175 4.15 -4.83 3.07
CA LEU A 175 4.95 -3.88 2.29
C LEU A 175 5.02 -2.51 2.96
N ARG A 176 3.89 -2.01 3.44
CA ARG A 176 3.86 -0.74 4.18
C ARG A 176 4.62 -0.83 5.50
N HIS A 177 4.55 -1.95 6.21
CA HIS A 177 5.33 -2.16 7.44
C HIS A 177 6.83 -2.25 7.13
N SER A 178 7.21 -2.94 6.05
CA SER A 178 8.58 -2.99 5.56
C SER A 178 9.12 -1.61 5.18
N PHE A 179 8.31 -0.81 4.45
CA PHE A 179 8.64 0.60 4.17
C PHE A 179 8.96 1.36 5.45
N ALA A 180 8.08 1.29 6.46
CA ALA A 180 8.25 1.98 7.73
C ALA A 180 9.52 1.54 8.47
N SER A 181 9.73 0.22 8.56
CA SER A 181 10.87 -0.36 9.28
C SER A 181 12.19 -0.04 8.59
N HIS A 182 12.26 -0.18 7.26
CA HIS A 182 13.49 0.07 6.50
C HIS A 182 13.85 1.56 6.49
N LEU A 183 12.84 2.43 6.35
CA LEU A 183 13.06 3.87 6.41
C LEU A 183 13.53 4.30 7.82
N LEU A 184 12.92 3.76 8.88
CA LEU A 184 13.33 4.05 10.25
C LEU A 184 14.75 3.56 10.55
N GLN A 185 15.09 2.34 10.11
CA GLN A 185 16.43 1.78 10.29
C GLN A 185 17.52 2.60 9.59
N SER A 186 17.19 3.17 8.44
CA SER A 186 18.14 3.93 7.63
C SER A 186 18.21 5.40 8.00
N SER A 187 17.10 6.02 8.41
CA SER A 187 17.05 7.45 8.76
C SER A 187 17.27 7.72 10.23
N GLY A 188 16.90 6.78 11.11
CA GLY A 188 16.83 7.01 12.55
C GLY A 188 15.73 7.98 13.00
N ASP A 189 14.96 8.53 12.07
CA ASP A 189 13.96 9.57 12.34
C ASP A 189 12.54 8.97 12.40
N LEU A 190 12.15 8.57 13.61
CA LEU A 190 10.81 8.03 13.88
C LEU A 190 9.70 9.04 13.55
N ARG A 191 9.96 10.34 13.75
CA ARG A 191 8.96 11.39 13.53
C ARG A 191 8.68 11.54 12.03
N ALA A 192 9.72 11.64 11.19
CA ALA A 192 9.57 11.68 9.74
C ALA A 192 8.81 10.45 9.22
N VAL A 193 9.14 9.24 9.72
CA VAL A 193 8.43 8.01 9.33
C VAL A 193 6.95 8.04 9.72
N GLN A 194 6.62 8.49 10.92
CA GLN A 194 5.23 8.60 11.39
C GLN A 194 4.43 9.61 10.54
N GLU A 195 5.03 10.73 10.19
CA GLU A 195 4.43 11.76 9.36
C GLU A 195 4.17 11.25 7.94
N LEU A 196 5.14 10.59 7.30
CA LEU A 196 4.99 9.95 5.98
C LEU A 196 3.87 8.91 5.96
N LEU A 197 3.74 8.15 7.04
CA LEU A 197 2.69 7.15 7.17
C LEU A 197 1.32 7.76 7.49
N GLY A 198 1.23 9.02 7.91
CA GLY A 198 -0.02 9.66 8.29
C GLY A 198 -0.66 8.96 9.51
N HIS A 199 0.11 8.74 10.57
CA HIS A 199 -0.38 8.24 11.85
C HIS A 199 -1.08 9.38 12.61
N ALA A 200 -2.38 9.20 12.90
CA ALA A 200 -3.28 10.23 13.43
C ALA A 200 -3.06 10.60 14.91
N ASN A 201 -2.08 10.03 15.60
CA ASN A 201 -1.90 10.16 17.05
C ASN A 201 -0.78 11.14 17.47
N ILE A 202 -0.42 12.09 16.64
CA ILE A 202 0.36 13.23 17.12
C ILE A 202 -0.60 14.42 17.22
N THR A 203 -0.81 14.84 18.44
CA THR A 203 -1.63 15.99 18.84
C THR A 203 -1.02 17.27 18.28
N THR A 204 -1.27 17.55 17.01
CA THR A 204 -1.20 18.93 16.48
C THR A 204 -1.75 18.93 15.06
N THR A 205 -2.73 19.76 14.82
CA THR A 205 -3.18 20.20 13.50
C THR A 205 -2.07 21.09 12.93
N GLN A 206 -0.96 20.51 12.48
CA GLN A 206 0.03 21.24 11.70
C GLN A 206 -0.42 21.20 10.24
N VAL A 207 -0.72 22.37 9.71
CA VAL A 207 -0.80 22.60 8.26
C VAL A 207 0.61 22.36 7.74
N TYR A 208 0.81 21.26 6.99
CA TYR A 208 2.10 20.96 6.37
C TYR A 208 2.49 22.07 5.43
N THR A 209 3.60 22.71 5.72
CA THR A 209 4.19 23.70 4.82
C THR A 209 5.00 23.00 3.74
N ARG A 210 5.26 23.67 2.62
CA ARG A 210 6.14 23.18 1.55
C ARG A 210 7.55 22.81 2.07
N LEU A 211 7.99 23.47 3.15
CA LEU A 211 9.26 23.20 3.82
C LEU A 211 9.27 21.86 4.56
N ASP A 212 8.17 21.51 5.24
CA ASP A 212 8.05 20.22 5.93
C ASP A 212 8.10 19.05 4.94
N PHE A 213 7.43 19.21 3.78
CA PHE A 213 7.47 18.21 2.72
C PHE A 213 8.88 18.02 2.15
N GLN A 214 9.63 19.10 1.91
CA GLN A 214 11.01 19.02 1.43
C GLN A 214 11.93 18.31 2.42
N HIS A 215 11.73 18.49 3.72
CA HIS A 215 12.47 17.76 4.76
C HIS A 215 12.16 16.26 4.72
N LEU A 216 10.88 15.90 4.62
CA LEU A 216 10.43 14.51 4.52
C LEU A 216 10.96 13.83 3.23
N ALA A 217 10.93 14.53 2.11
CA ALA A 217 11.46 14.03 0.85
C ALA A 217 12.98 13.79 0.93
N LYS A 218 13.75 14.72 1.54
CA LYS A 218 15.19 14.53 1.77
C LYS A 218 15.50 13.34 2.67
N ALA A 219 14.75 13.17 3.77
CA ALA A 219 14.91 12.01 4.66
C ALA A 219 14.60 10.71 3.93
N TYR A 220 13.56 10.69 3.09
CA TYR A 220 13.21 9.56 2.24
C TYR A 220 14.32 9.25 1.21
N ASP A 221 14.77 10.25 0.46
CA ASP A 221 15.81 10.10 -0.57
C ASP A 221 17.15 9.62 0.00
N ALA A 222 17.46 10.03 1.22
CA ALA A 222 18.69 9.61 1.89
C ALA A 222 18.62 8.15 2.37
N ALA A 223 17.45 7.67 2.76
CA ALA A 223 17.30 6.47 3.57
C ALA A 223 16.64 5.28 2.84
N HIS A 224 15.69 5.51 1.92
CA HIS A 224 14.92 4.40 1.36
C HIS A 224 15.61 3.72 0.17
N PRO A 225 15.68 2.35 0.12
CA PRO A 225 16.38 1.62 -0.94
C PRO A 225 15.88 1.90 -2.38
N ARG A 226 14.62 2.32 -2.52
CA ARG A 226 13.98 2.58 -3.83
C ARG A 226 13.90 4.07 -4.19
N ALA A 227 14.43 4.97 -3.36
CA ALA A 227 14.35 6.41 -3.59
C ALA A 227 15.21 6.86 -4.79
N ARG A 228 16.45 6.40 -4.90
CA ARG A 228 17.44 6.92 -5.85
C ARG A 228 17.45 6.17 -7.18
N ARG A 229 17.67 6.89 -8.29
CA ARG A 229 18.18 6.30 -9.54
C ARG A 229 19.61 5.79 -9.30
N LYS A 230 19.95 4.58 -9.77
CA LYS A 230 21.37 4.23 -9.94
C LYS A 230 22.02 5.30 -10.83
N PRO A 231 23.16 5.88 -10.44
CA PRO A 231 23.89 6.73 -11.38
C PRO A 231 24.15 5.89 -12.65
N SER A 232 23.78 6.43 -13.80
CA SER A 232 24.18 5.88 -15.10
C SER A 232 25.70 5.88 -15.09
N GLY A 233 26.31 4.70 -15.08
CA GLY A 233 27.75 4.56 -15.20
C GLY A 233 28.24 5.27 -16.46
N PRO A 234 29.49 5.74 -16.48
CA PRO A 234 30.05 6.39 -17.67
C PRO A 234 29.99 5.42 -18.86
N LYS A 235 29.53 5.95 -20.01
CA LYS A 235 29.59 5.26 -21.30
C LYS A 235 31.04 5.07 -21.73
#